data_829f708d53e98eed11dbb7b8cf5335c7
#
_entry.id   829f708d53e98eed11dbb7b8cf5335c7
#
_cell.length_a   1.000
_cell.length_b   1.000
_cell.length_c   1.000
_cell.angle_alpha   90.00
_cell.angle_beta   90.00
_cell.angle_gamma   90.00
#
_symmetry.space_group_name_H-M   'P 1'
#
loop_
_entity.id
_entity.type
_entity.pdbx_description
1 polymer ?
#
loop_
_entity_poly.entity_id
_entity_poly.type
_entity_poly.pdbx_seq_one_letter_code
_entity_poly.pdbx_strand_id
1 'polypeptide(L)'
;MSATASPKVSVIVPVHNTAQWLDRCVESVRAQTLRDIEIILVENRSTDASPELCDAYPAADARIRVLHLADAGLSRARNAGLAVATAPYVGFVDSDDYIEPDMFRRLYDAAVES
;
A
#
# COMPACT_ATOMS: atom_id res chain seq x y z
N MET A 1 3.68 18.07 13.44
CA MET A 1 3.11 17.72 13.23
C MET A 1 2.55 17.39 12.73
N SER A 2 2.69 17.01 12.57
CA SER A 2 2.01 16.68 11.99
C SER A 2 1.04 16.51 11.99
N ALA A 3 0.54 17.09 12.34
CA ALA A 3 -0.50 16.42 12.39
C ALA A 3 -0.96 16.02 11.30
N THR A 4 -1.10 15.16 11.28
CA THR A 4 -1.41 14.42 10.24
C THR A 4 -2.84 14.45 10.03
N ALA A 5 -3.23 14.93 8.92
CA ALA A 5 -4.56 14.71 8.46
C ALA A 5 -4.80 13.22 8.41
N SER A 6 -5.99 12.81 8.79
CA SER A 6 -6.37 11.41 8.65
C SER A 6 -6.36 11.02 7.18
N PRO A 7 -5.87 9.84 6.84
CA PRO A 7 -5.86 9.44 5.44
C PRO A 7 -7.28 9.24 4.91
N LYS A 8 -7.44 9.51 3.63
CA LYS A 8 -8.72 9.34 2.93
C LYS A 8 -8.86 7.94 2.35
N VAL A 9 -7.75 7.34 1.98
CA VAL A 9 -7.72 5.98 1.41
C VAL A 9 -6.57 5.22 2.04
N SER A 10 -6.81 3.98 2.43
CA SER A 10 -5.76 3.04 2.81
C SER A 10 -5.46 2.16 1.63
N VAL A 11 -4.24 2.23 1.12
CA VAL A 11 -3.81 1.45 -0.04
C VAL A 11 -3.05 0.23 0.46
N ILE A 12 -3.62 -0.95 0.22
CA ILE A 12 -3.04 -2.22 0.67
C ILE A 12 -2.34 -2.88 -0.51
N VAL A 13 -1.06 -3.18 -0.33
CA VAL A 13 -0.23 -3.80 -1.35
C VAL A 13 0.29 -5.13 -0.82
N PRO A 14 -0.36 -6.25 -1.18
CA PRO A 14 0.19 -7.56 -0.82
C PRO A 14 1.46 -7.82 -1.62
N VAL A 15 2.52 -8.27 -0.94
CA VAL A 15 3.83 -8.49 -1.56
C VAL A 15 4.25 -9.93 -1.37
N HIS A 16 4.47 -10.66 -2.47
CA HIS A 16 4.98 -12.02 -2.43
C HIS A 16 5.86 -12.28 -3.65
N ASN A 17 7.17 -12.34 -3.42
CA ASN A 17 8.15 -12.64 -4.47
C ASN A 17 8.03 -11.72 -5.69
N THR A 18 7.92 -10.42 -5.43
CA THR A 18 7.80 -9.41 -6.50
C THR A 18 8.92 -8.38 -6.45
N ALA A 19 10.09 -8.73 -5.90
CA ALA A 19 11.20 -7.78 -5.74
C ALA A 19 11.55 -7.06 -7.04
N GLN A 20 11.43 -7.76 -8.17
CA GLN A 20 11.74 -7.20 -9.48
C GLN A 20 10.81 -6.02 -9.87
N TRP A 21 9.56 -6.05 -9.40
CA TRP A 21 8.56 -5.04 -9.79
C TRP A 21 8.14 -4.13 -8.65
N LEU A 22 8.55 -4.45 -7.42
CA LEU A 22 8.05 -3.80 -6.22
C LEU A 22 8.31 -2.29 -6.22
N ASP A 23 9.51 -1.87 -6.61
CA ASP A 23 9.83 -0.45 -6.59
C ASP A 23 8.94 0.34 -7.53
N ARG A 24 8.70 -0.17 -8.74
CA ARG A 24 7.81 0.49 -9.69
C ARG A 24 6.40 0.62 -9.12
N CYS A 25 5.91 -0.44 -8.47
CA CYS A 25 4.59 -0.41 -7.84
C CYS A 25 4.53 0.63 -6.73
N VAL A 26 5.46 0.58 -5.79
CA VAL A 26 5.44 1.47 -4.63
C VAL A 26 5.60 2.93 -5.07
N GLU A 27 6.49 3.21 -6.02
CA GLU A 27 6.66 4.57 -6.50
C GLU A 27 5.39 5.11 -7.15
N SER A 28 4.65 4.26 -7.88
CA SER A 28 3.39 4.70 -8.49
C SER A 28 2.32 5.02 -7.44
N VAL A 29 2.33 4.34 -6.31
CA VAL A 29 1.42 4.62 -5.20
C VAL A 29 1.85 5.90 -4.48
N ARG A 30 3.14 6.07 -4.23
CA ARG A 30 3.67 7.26 -3.57
C ARG A 30 3.41 8.53 -4.39
N ALA A 31 3.39 8.41 -5.71
CA ALA A 31 3.23 9.53 -6.63
C ALA A 31 1.77 9.88 -6.91
N GLN A 32 0.82 9.26 -6.24
CA GLN A 32 -0.60 9.57 -6.43
C GLN A 32 -0.89 11.05 -6.14
N THR A 33 -1.71 11.66 -6.97
CA THR A 33 -2.12 13.06 -6.75
C THR A 33 -2.98 13.22 -5.51
N LEU A 34 -3.72 12.18 -5.10
CA LEU A 34 -4.34 12.15 -3.80
C LEU A 34 -3.26 11.87 -2.76
N ARG A 35 -2.87 12.90 -2.01
CA ARG A 35 -1.74 12.80 -1.08
C ARG A 35 -2.10 12.21 0.28
N ASP A 36 -3.34 12.33 0.70
CA ASP A 36 -3.80 11.88 2.03
C ASP A 36 -4.13 10.39 1.99
N ILE A 37 -3.13 9.56 1.79
CA ILE A 37 -3.26 8.11 1.76
C ILE A 37 -2.31 7.49 2.76
N GLU A 38 -2.69 6.35 3.33
CA GLU A 38 -1.73 5.49 4.01
C GLU A 38 -1.43 4.31 3.10
N ILE A 39 -0.21 3.84 3.12
CA ILE A 39 0.26 2.77 2.25
C ILE A 39 0.68 1.61 3.14
N ILE A 40 0.03 0.47 2.98
CA ILE A 40 0.29 -0.70 3.82
C ILE A 40 0.86 -1.80 2.94
N LEU A 41 2.16 -2.05 3.08
CA LEU A 41 2.82 -3.14 2.38
C LEU A 41 2.70 -4.38 3.26
N VAL A 42 2.06 -5.41 2.75
CA VAL A 42 1.90 -6.65 3.51
C VAL A 42 2.84 -7.69 2.90
N GLU A 43 3.99 -7.87 3.52
CA GLU A 43 4.98 -8.80 3.06
C GLU A 43 4.54 -10.21 3.43
N ASN A 44 4.28 -11.04 2.44
CA ASN A 44 3.61 -12.31 2.59
C ASN A 44 4.58 -13.47 2.37
N ARG A 45 5.57 -13.55 3.27
CA ARG A 45 6.51 -14.67 3.33
C ARG A 45 7.25 -14.89 2.02
N SER A 46 7.85 -13.83 1.47
CA SER A 46 8.64 -13.92 0.25
C SER A 46 9.99 -14.60 0.51
N THR A 47 10.50 -15.25 -0.52
CA THR A 47 11.81 -15.91 -0.48
C THR A 47 12.88 -15.12 -1.24
N ASP A 48 12.50 -14.03 -1.91
CA ASP A 48 13.42 -13.15 -2.62
C ASP A 48 13.78 -11.95 -1.73
N ALA A 49 14.24 -10.85 -2.34
CA ALA A 49 14.63 -9.63 -1.63
C ALA A 49 13.43 -8.75 -1.21
N SER A 50 12.18 -9.19 -1.45
CA SER A 50 11.01 -8.38 -1.13
C SER A 50 10.94 -7.93 0.33
N PRO A 51 11.24 -8.78 1.33
CA PRO A 51 11.16 -8.33 2.72
C PRO A 51 12.09 -7.15 3.03
N GLU A 52 13.33 -7.21 2.56
CA GLU A 52 14.30 -6.15 2.83
C GLU A 52 13.91 -4.87 2.10
N LEU A 53 13.41 -5.00 0.86
CA LEU A 53 12.94 -3.84 0.11
C LEU A 53 11.76 -3.16 0.81
N CYS A 54 10.79 -3.95 1.28
CA CYS A 54 9.65 -3.40 2.00
C CYS A 54 10.11 -2.61 3.22
N ASP A 55 11.05 -3.15 3.98
CA ASP A 55 11.50 -2.53 5.23
C ASP A 55 12.23 -1.21 5.02
N ALA A 56 12.72 -0.96 3.81
CA ALA A 56 13.42 0.29 3.51
C ALA A 56 12.46 1.46 3.21
N TYR A 57 11.24 1.19 2.79
CA TYR A 57 10.33 2.25 2.34
C TYR A 57 9.84 3.18 3.46
N PRO A 58 9.55 2.73 4.67
CA PRO A 58 9.08 3.67 5.72
C PRO A 58 10.05 4.81 6.01
N ALA A 59 11.35 4.60 5.83
CA ALA A 59 12.32 5.67 6.02
C ALA A 59 12.22 6.73 4.93
N ALA A 60 11.76 6.37 3.73
CA ALA A 60 11.63 7.29 2.62
C ALA A 60 10.27 8.00 2.61
N ASP A 61 9.24 7.39 3.18
CA ASP A 61 7.90 7.94 3.17
C ASP A 61 7.16 7.50 4.44
N ALA A 62 6.86 8.46 5.30
CA ALA A 62 6.24 8.19 6.60
C ALA A 62 4.81 7.64 6.49
N ARG A 63 4.19 7.74 5.31
CA ARG A 63 2.85 7.17 5.08
C ARG A 63 2.87 5.67 4.91
N ILE A 64 4.06 5.07 4.76
CA ILE A 64 4.21 3.63 4.49
C ILE A 64 4.43 2.88 5.79
N ARG A 65 3.66 1.82 5.99
CA ARG A 65 3.91 0.85 7.06
C ARG A 65 4.01 -0.53 6.45
N VAL A 66 4.75 -1.40 7.11
CA VAL A 66 5.03 -2.75 6.62
C VAL A 66 4.54 -3.77 7.64
N LEU A 67 3.83 -4.76 7.16
CA LEU A 67 3.45 -5.93 7.96
C LEU A 67 4.15 -7.15 7.38
N HIS A 68 4.67 -8.00 8.25
CA HIS A 68 5.28 -9.27 7.85
C HIS A 68 4.40 -10.41 8.32
N LEU A 69 3.97 -11.27 7.40
CA LEU A 69 3.14 -12.42 7.74
C LEU A 69 3.99 -13.69 7.79
N ALA A 70 3.71 -14.52 8.79
CA ALA A 70 4.36 -15.81 8.93
C ALA A 70 3.76 -16.86 7.99
N ASP A 71 2.50 -16.70 7.62
CA ASP A 71 1.78 -17.66 6.78
C ASP A 71 1.56 -17.06 5.38
N ALA A 72 1.72 -17.89 4.36
CA ALA A 72 1.47 -17.46 2.99
C ALA A 72 -0.03 -17.44 2.69
N GLY A 73 -0.44 -16.69 1.68
CA GLY A 73 -1.80 -16.66 1.19
C GLY A 73 -2.28 -15.23 0.93
N LEU A 74 -2.79 -15.00 -0.30
CA LEU A 74 -3.24 -13.68 -0.71
C LEU A 74 -4.39 -13.17 0.16
N SER A 75 -5.33 -14.04 0.51
CA SER A 75 -6.47 -13.66 1.35
C SER A 75 -6.01 -13.22 2.74
N ARG A 76 -5.00 -13.90 3.29
CA ARG A 76 -4.46 -13.52 4.60
C ARG A 76 -3.76 -12.16 4.53
N ALA A 77 -3.04 -11.90 3.44
CA ALA A 77 -2.36 -10.63 3.24
C ALA A 77 -3.37 -9.47 3.16
N ARG A 78 -4.43 -9.65 2.38
CA ARG A 78 -5.47 -8.64 2.26
C ARG A 78 -6.18 -8.40 3.59
N ASN A 79 -6.50 -9.46 4.30
CA ASN A 79 -7.16 -9.36 5.60
C ASN A 79 -6.27 -8.69 6.65
N ALA A 80 -4.98 -8.97 6.64
CA ALA A 80 -4.04 -8.33 7.56
C ALA A 80 -3.97 -6.82 7.31
N GLY A 81 -3.94 -6.41 6.04
CA GLY A 81 -3.96 -5.01 5.69
C GLY A 81 -5.26 -4.33 6.12
N LEU A 82 -6.39 -4.99 5.89
CA LEU A 82 -7.69 -4.47 6.31
C LEU A 82 -7.76 -4.29 7.82
N ALA A 83 -7.17 -5.20 8.58
CA ALA A 83 -7.23 -5.13 10.04
C ALA A 83 -6.53 -3.90 10.61
N VAL A 84 -5.55 -3.33 9.91
CA VAL A 84 -4.81 -2.16 10.38
C VAL A 84 -5.14 -0.89 9.62
N ALA A 85 -5.93 -0.98 8.57
CA ALA A 85 -6.31 0.19 7.76
C ALA A 85 -7.13 1.17 8.60
N THR A 86 -6.83 2.46 8.49
CA THR A 86 -7.49 3.49 9.30
C THR A 86 -8.38 4.41 8.48
N ALA A 87 -8.27 4.38 7.15
CA ALA A 87 -9.05 5.28 6.30
C ALA A 87 -10.46 4.76 6.06
N PRO A 88 -11.41 5.65 5.71
CA PRO A 88 -12.78 5.24 5.42
C PRO A 88 -12.91 4.44 4.12
N TYR A 89 -11.95 4.58 3.20
CA TYR A 89 -11.94 3.83 1.94
C TYR A 89 -10.66 3.03 1.83
N VAL A 90 -10.75 1.87 1.20
CA VAL A 90 -9.62 0.95 1.04
C VAL A 90 -9.47 0.59 -0.43
N GLY A 91 -8.23 0.62 -0.91
CA GLY A 91 -7.90 0.15 -2.25
C GLY A 91 -6.80 -0.90 -2.18
N PHE A 92 -6.78 -1.80 -3.17
CA PHE A 92 -5.76 -2.83 -3.29
C PHE A 92 -4.97 -2.62 -4.57
N VAL A 93 -3.65 -2.80 -4.50
CA VAL A 93 -2.78 -2.74 -5.66
C VAL A 93 -1.86 -3.96 -5.60
N ASP A 94 -1.80 -4.71 -6.69
CA ASP A 94 -0.90 -5.86 -6.76
C ASP A 94 0.55 -5.37 -6.89
N SER A 95 1.47 -6.02 -6.19
CA SER A 95 2.86 -5.54 -6.10
C SER A 95 3.67 -5.66 -7.39
N ASP A 96 3.15 -6.37 -8.39
CA ASP A 96 3.76 -6.45 -9.72
C ASP A 96 3.12 -5.48 -10.73
N ASP A 97 2.16 -4.68 -10.29
CA ASP A 97 1.50 -3.67 -11.12
C ASP A 97 2.01 -2.27 -10.78
N TYR A 98 1.60 -1.31 -11.59
CA TYR A 98 1.76 0.10 -11.30
C TYR A 98 0.49 0.83 -11.71
N ILE A 99 0.25 1.99 -11.12
CA ILE A 99 -1.01 2.70 -11.29
C ILE A 99 -0.78 4.11 -11.81
N GLU A 100 -1.80 4.65 -12.47
CA GLU A 100 -1.73 6.03 -12.97
C GLU A 100 -1.82 7.03 -11.84
N PRO A 101 -1.21 8.23 -11.99
CA PRO A 101 -1.13 9.20 -10.90
C PRO A 101 -2.46 9.64 -10.31
N ASP A 102 -3.53 9.67 -11.10
CA ASP A 102 -4.83 10.15 -10.65
C ASP A 102 -5.80 9.04 -10.28
N MET A 103 -5.36 7.78 -10.23
CA MET A 103 -6.28 6.67 -10.04
C MET A 103 -7.06 6.80 -8.73
N PHE A 104 -6.38 6.96 -7.60
CA PHE A 104 -7.07 7.03 -6.31
C PHE A 104 -7.82 8.34 -6.12
N ARG A 105 -7.35 9.43 -6.72
CA ARG A 105 -8.12 10.68 -6.70
C ARG A 105 -9.47 10.51 -7.37
N ARG A 106 -9.47 9.90 -8.56
CA ARG A 106 -10.73 9.67 -9.28
C ARG A 106 -11.66 8.72 -8.53
N LEU A 107 -11.11 7.65 -7.99
CA LEU A 107 -11.91 6.68 -7.23
C LEU A 107 -12.47 7.31 -5.95
N TYR A 108 -11.66 8.08 -5.25
CA TYR A 108 -12.10 8.74 -4.03
C TYR A 108 -13.21 9.76 -4.33
N ASP A 109 -13.00 10.60 -5.33
CA ASP A 109 -14.00 11.61 -5.69
C ASP A 109 -15.33 10.97 -6.08
N ALA A 110 -15.29 9.89 -6.84
CA ALA A 110 -16.49 9.15 -7.21
C ALA A 110 -17.18 8.54 -6.00
N ALA A 111 -16.41 8.01 -5.05
CA ALA A 111 -16.98 7.39 -3.85
C ALA A 111 -17.69 8.40 -2.96
N VAL A 112 -17.11 9.58 -2.77
CA VAL A 112 -17.72 10.59 -1.90
C VAL A 112 -18.91 11.28 -2.55
N GLU A 113 -19.02 11.23 -3.88
CA GLU A 113 -20.18 11.81 -4.59
C GLU A 113 -21.37 10.88 -4.68
N SER A 114 -21.18 9.59 -4.40
CA SER A 114 -22.25 8.61 -4.55
C SER A 114 -23.15 8.50 -3.32
#